data_6c3a6dc62df44642f0ed313e370d14d4
#
_entry.id   6c3a6dc62df44642f0ed313e370d14d4
#
_cell.length_a   1.000
_cell.length_b   1.000
_cell.length_c   1.000
_cell.angle_alpha   90.00
_cell.angle_beta   90.00
_cell.angle_gamma   90.00
#
_symmetry.space_group_name_H-M   'P 1'
#
loop_
_entity.id
_entity.type
_entity.pdbx_description
1 polymer ?
#
loop_
_entity_poly.entity_id
_entity_poly.type
_entity_poly.pdbx_seq_one_letter_code
_entity_poly.pdbx_strand_id
1 'polypeptide(L)'
;MDLLKARPKLKKAYPVVYKDGSVYIGGVGEIIEYEDPSGAIEYMLKKMDGINTVEKIIREVSETYSELSPSDVMEAIDEISKERFIEDLNLTGSKILSKYELERYHRNINFFSSYATLSENKYISQKKLIDSKIGIIGLGGLGSHIIYDLAGLGIGEIKAVEFDVVDISNLNRQILYNFDDIGKSKASIAKQRIYEFNPQIKFTVEEKKINSSEDVVESFRGFDCLILVADRPKIKLARWVNEAIVKLNIPLFCAGLEAQ
;
A
#
# COMPACT_ATOMS: atom_id res chain seq x y z
N MET A 1 -18.07 -0.32 14.18
CA MET A 1 -18.82 -0.84 13.02
C MET A 1 -19.67 -2.01 13.52
N ASP A 2 -20.91 -2.10 13.12
CA ASP A 2 -21.79 -3.20 13.52
C ASP A 2 -21.55 -4.39 12.58
N LEU A 3 -20.77 -5.37 13.01
CA LEU A 3 -20.39 -6.54 12.21
C LEU A 3 -21.60 -7.35 11.73
N LEU A 4 -22.73 -7.33 12.47
CA LEU A 4 -23.94 -8.03 12.08
C LEU A 4 -24.53 -7.51 10.77
N LYS A 5 -24.27 -6.24 10.43
CA LYS A 5 -24.71 -5.61 9.19
C LYS A 5 -23.72 -5.75 8.03
N ALA A 6 -22.52 -6.25 8.29
CA ALA A 6 -21.53 -6.50 7.24
C ALA A 6 -22.09 -7.50 6.22
N ARG A 7 -21.69 -7.36 4.96
CA ARG A 7 -22.04 -8.27 3.84
C ARG A 7 -20.79 -9.01 3.39
N PRO A 8 -20.50 -10.16 4.04
CA PRO A 8 -19.29 -10.91 3.76
C PRO A 8 -19.31 -11.46 2.34
N LYS A 9 -18.15 -11.38 1.70
CA LYS A 9 -17.90 -12.01 0.41
C LYS A 9 -16.56 -12.70 0.42
N LEU A 10 -16.55 -13.96 -0.02
CA LEU A 10 -15.33 -14.70 -0.30
C LEU A 10 -14.53 -13.99 -1.39
N LYS A 11 -13.25 -13.78 -1.13
CA LYS A 11 -12.33 -13.15 -2.09
C LYS A 11 -11.97 -14.15 -3.18
N LYS A 12 -12.05 -13.69 -4.43
CA LYS A 12 -11.73 -14.52 -5.61
C LYS A 12 -10.29 -15.04 -5.67
N ALA A 13 -9.40 -14.43 -4.91
CA ALA A 13 -7.99 -14.84 -4.83
C ALA A 13 -7.81 -16.18 -4.09
N TYR A 14 -8.80 -16.59 -3.29
CA TYR A 14 -8.73 -17.80 -2.49
C TYR A 14 -9.74 -18.84 -3.01
N PRO A 15 -9.29 -19.84 -3.80
CA PRO A 15 -10.14 -20.96 -4.17
C PRO A 15 -10.62 -21.72 -2.94
N VAL A 16 -11.86 -22.23 -3.03
CA VAL A 16 -12.47 -23.08 -2.01
C VAL A 16 -12.72 -24.44 -2.64
N VAL A 17 -12.27 -25.49 -1.95
CA VAL A 17 -12.48 -26.88 -2.36
C VAL A 17 -13.21 -27.63 -1.26
N TYR A 18 -14.28 -28.32 -1.60
CA TYR A 18 -15.07 -29.16 -0.71
C TYR A 18 -14.76 -30.62 -1.01
N LYS A 19 -14.24 -31.34 -0.02
CA LYS A 19 -13.85 -32.73 -0.23
C LYS A 19 -13.85 -33.53 1.09
N ASP A 20 -14.42 -34.72 1.05
CA ASP A 20 -14.35 -35.73 2.12
C ASP A 20 -14.75 -35.22 3.52
N GLY A 21 -15.76 -34.32 3.62
CA GLY A 21 -16.19 -33.74 4.89
C GLY A 21 -15.27 -32.63 5.41
N SER A 22 -14.45 -32.03 4.56
CA SER A 22 -13.62 -30.88 4.87
C SER A 22 -13.78 -29.78 3.83
N VAL A 23 -13.51 -28.55 4.24
CA VAL A 23 -13.43 -27.36 3.40
C VAL A 23 -12.00 -26.84 3.40
N TYR A 24 -11.43 -26.71 2.24
CA TYR A 24 -10.09 -26.19 2.02
C TYR A 24 -10.17 -24.80 1.43
N ILE A 25 -9.62 -23.79 2.10
CA ILE A 25 -9.56 -22.41 1.62
C ILE A 25 -8.11 -21.97 1.55
N GLY A 26 -7.69 -21.43 0.43
CA GLY A 26 -6.31 -20.95 0.31
C GLY A 26 -5.90 -20.69 -1.14
N GLY A 27 -4.62 -20.37 -1.29
CA GLY A 27 -4.01 -20.03 -2.57
C GLY A 27 -2.55 -20.47 -2.62
N VAL A 28 -1.75 -19.76 -3.40
CA VAL A 28 -0.31 -20.04 -3.50
C VAL A 28 0.36 -19.75 -2.15
N GLY A 29 0.76 -20.81 -1.45
CA GLY A 29 1.55 -20.73 -0.21
C GLY A 29 0.88 -21.35 1.01
N GLU A 30 -0.37 -21.05 1.31
CA GLU A 30 -1.09 -21.59 2.47
C GLU A 30 -2.48 -22.05 2.07
N ILE A 31 -2.85 -23.24 2.57
CA ILE A 31 -4.20 -23.81 2.49
C ILE A 31 -4.61 -24.14 3.91
N ILE A 32 -5.75 -23.61 4.35
CA ILE A 32 -6.34 -23.94 5.64
C ILE A 32 -7.45 -24.96 5.40
N GLU A 33 -7.42 -26.04 6.19
CA GLU A 33 -8.45 -27.06 6.22
C GLU A 33 -9.38 -26.83 7.41
N TYR A 34 -10.67 -26.84 7.15
CA TYR A 34 -11.73 -26.83 8.14
C TYR A 34 -12.47 -28.14 8.09
N GLU A 35 -12.52 -28.89 9.20
CA GLU A 35 -13.38 -30.07 9.29
C GLU A 35 -14.84 -29.66 9.20
N ASP A 36 -15.59 -30.25 8.30
CA ASP A 36 -16.99 -29.93 8.03
C ASP A 36 -17.85 -31.20 7.81
N PRO A 37 -17.91 -32.11 8.79
CA PRO A 37 -18.64 -33.36 8.64
C PRO A 37 -20.15 -33.15 8.47
N SER A 38 -20.70 -32.03 8.93
CA SER A 38 -22.12 -31.69 8.80
C SER A 38 -22.44 -30.94 7.49
N GLY A 39 -21.44 -30.34 6.82
CA GLY A 39 -21.62 -29.43 5.68
C GLY A 39 -22.04 -28.01 6.07
N ALA A 40 -21.96 -27.66 7.35
CA ALA A 40 -22.38 -26.36 7.86
C ALA A 40 -21.45 -25.22 7.39
N ILE A 41 -20.15 -25.46 7.35
CA ILE A 41 -19.16 -24.48 6.85
C ILE A 41 -19.34 -24.27 5.35
N GLU A 42 -19.51 -25.35 4.57
CA GLU A 42 -19.83 -25.23 3.15
C GLU A 42 -21.09 -24.40 2.91
N TYR A 43 -22.15 -24.67 3.66
CA TYR A 43 -23.41 -23.92 3.57
C TYR A 43 -23.21 -22.46 3.91
N MET A 44 -22.53 -22.16 5.02
CA MET A 44 -22.20 -20.80 5.48
C MET A 44 -21.37 -20.03 4.42
N LEU A 45 -20.31 -20.63 3.87
CA LEU A 45 -19.48 -20.01 2.85
C LEU A 45 -20.24 -19.69 1.57
N LYS A 46 -21.17 -20.55 1.14
CA LYS A 46 -22.05 -20.29 -0.01
C LYS A 46 -22.99 -19.10 0.21
N LYS A 47 -23.31 -18.77 1.47
CA LYS A 47 -24.12 -17.59 1.81
C LYS A 47 -23.28 -16.30 1.87
N MET A 48 -21.96 -16.40 1.92
CA MET A 48 -21.03 -15.25 1.88
C MET A 48 -20.83 -14.73 0.45
N ASP A 49 -21.93 -14.30 -0.16
CA ASP A 49 -22.02 -13.83 -1.55
C ASP A 49 -21.86 -12.30 -1.70
N GLY A 50 -21.80 -11.57 -0.56
CA GLY A 50 -21.80 -10.12 -0.50
C GLY A 50 -23.18 -9.48 -0.57
N ILE A 51 -24.26 -10.29 -0.58
CA ILE A 51 -25.68 -9.85 -0.57
C ILE A 51 -26.26 -10.04 0.83
N ASN A 52 -26.05 -11.22 1.41
CA ASN A 52 -26.52 -11.56 2.74
C ASN A 52 -25.71 -10.83 3.82
N THR A 53 -26.40 -10.36 4.87
CA THR A 53 -25.72 -9.82 6.05
C THR A 53 -25.22 -10.94 6.96
N VAL A 54 -24.22 -10.65 7.79
CA VAL A 54 -23.73 -11.59 8.83
C VAL A 54 -24.89 -12.05 9.71
N GLU A 55 -25.75 -11.13 10.17
CA GLU A 55 -26.94 -11.46 10.97
C GLU A 55 -27.86 -12.49 10.27
N LYS A 56 -28.11 -12.29 8.96
CA LYS A 56 -28.92 -13.21 8.17
C LYS A 56 -28.26 -14.57 8.02
N ILE A 57 -26.95 -14.59 7.77
CA ILE A 57 -26.17 -15.83 7.63
C ILE A 57 -26.23 -16.62 8.94
N ILE A 58 -25.96 -15.97 10.08
CA ILE A 58 -26.03 -16.61 11.40
C ILE A 58 -27.38 -17.26 11.60
N ARG A 59 -28.47 -16.52 11.36
CA ARG A 59 -29.85 -17.04 11.52
C ARG A 59 -30.09 -18.27 10.64
N GLU A 60 -29.79 -18.17 9.33
CA GLU A 60 -30.09 -19.26 8.38
C GLU A 60 -29.27 -20.51 8.66
N VAL A 61 -27.98 -20.36 9.09
CA VAL A 61 -27.12 -21.48 9.48
C VAL A 61 -27.63 -22.15 10.75
N SER A 62 -27.96 -21.40 11.81
CA SER A 62 -28.44 -21.95 13.08
C SER A 62 -29.87 -22.56 12.95
N GLU A 63 -30.70 -22.08 12.02
CA GLU A 63 -31.98 -22.69 11.70
C GLU A 63 -31.82 -24.03 10.94
N THR A 64 -30.81 -24.15 10.10
CA THR A 64 -30.54 -25.35 9.28
C THR A 64 -29.76 -26.42 10.07
N TYR A 65 -28.84 -26.00 10.92
CA TYR A 65 -27.95 -26.85 11.72
C TYR A 65 -28.19 -26.54 13.20
N SER A 66 -29.19 -27.18 13.76
CA SER A 66 -29.70 -26.89 15.13
C SER A 66 -28.71 -27.17 16.26
N GLU A 67 -27.63 -27.92 15.98
CA GLU A 67 -26.52 -28.17 16.89
C GLU A 67 -25.56 -26.95 17.00
N LEU A 68 -25.62 -25.99 16.07
CA LEU A 68 -24.79 -24.79 16.06
C LEU A 68 -25.56 -23.59 16.64
N SER A 69 -25.06 -23.05 17.73
CA SER A 69 -25.60 -21.81 18.29
C SER A 69 -25.24 -20.60 17.42
N PRO A 70 -26.00 -19.48 17.49
CA PRO A 70 -25.60 -18.23 16.83
C PRO A 70 -24.18 -17.73 17.16
N SER A 71 -23.69 -18.02 18.36
CA SER A 71 -22.31 -17.69 18.78
C SER A 71 -21.28 -18.53 18.05
N ASP A 72 -21.53 -19.82 17.85
CA ASP A 72 -20.60 -20.71 17.14
C ASP A 72 -20.44 -20.28 15.68
N VAL A 73 -21.56 -19.92 15.04
CA VAL A 73 -21.54 -19.41 13.65
C VAL A 73 -20.82 -18.07 13.56
N MET A 74 -21.02 -17.18 14.54
CA MET A 74 -20.32 -15.89 14.56
C MET A 74 -18.81 -16.08 14.75
N GLU A 75 -18.39 -17.01 15.61
CA GLU A 75 -16.97 -17.33 15.84
C GLU A 75 -16.32 -17.87 14.57
N ALA A 76 -17.00 -18.77 13.85
CA ALA A 76 -16.52 -19.29 12.57
C ALA A 76 -16.39 -18.17 11.51
N ILE A 77 -17.34 -17.24 11.44
CA ILE A 77 -17.26 -16.08 10.54
C ILE A 77 -16.05 -15.18 10.91
N ASP A 78 -15.82 -14.95 12.20
CA ASP A 78 -14.73 -14.12 12.70
C ASP A 78 -13.37 -14.76 12.39
N GLU A 79 -13.25 -16.07 12.57
CA GLU A 79 -12.04 -16.83 12.21
C GLU A 79 -11.72 -16.71 10.71
N ILE A 80 -12.69 -16.99 9.84
CA ILE A 80 -12.55 -16.87 8.38
C ILE A 80 -12.19 -15.42 7.99
N SER A 81 -12.70 -14.43 8.74
CA SER A 81 -12.36 -13.02 8.54
C SER A 81 -10.92 -12.70 8.97
N LYS A 82 -10.46 -13.23 10.12
CA LYS A 82 -9.08 -13.05 10.61
C LYS A 82 -8.06 -13.66 9.66
N GLU A 83 -8.39 -14.79 9.05
CA GLU A 83 -7.60 -15.42 7.98
C GLU A 83 -7.66 -14.63 6.64
N ARG A 84 -8.42 -13.54 6.60
CA ARG A 84 -8.51 -12.63 5.44
C ARG A 84 -9.14 -13.26 4.20
N PHE A 85 -9.91 -14.32 4.34
CA PHE A 85 -10.59 -14.96 3.21
C PHE A 85 -11.82 -14.20 2.73
N ILE A 86 -12.40 -13.37 3.59
CA ILE A 86 -13.60 -12.57 3.29
C ILE A 86 -13.39 -11.08 3.45
N GLU A 87 -14.19 -10.29 2.76
CA GLU A 87 -14.27 -8.83 2.90
C GLU A 87 -15.72 -8.36 2.98
N ASP A 88 -15.96 -7.18 3.56
CA ASP A 88 -17.31 -6.57 3.62
C ASP A 88 -17.57 -5.73 2.37
N LEU A 89 -18.57 -6.11 1.57
CA LEU A 89 -18.99 -5.34 0.38
C LEU A 89 -19.76 -4.04 0.69
N ASN A 90 -20.17 -3.80 1.94
CA ASN A 90 -20.71 -2.49 2.32
C ASN A 90 -19.61 -1.41 2.38
N LEU A 91 -18.35 -1.82 2.49
CA LEU A 91 -17.22 -0.91 2.54
C LEU A 91 -16.86 -0.44 1.12
N THR A 92 -17.60 0.55 0.64
CA THR A 92 -17.40 1.11 -0.70
C THR A 92 -16.35 2.20 -0.71
N GLY A 93 -15.57 2.28 -1.81
CA GLY A 93 -14.52 3.29 -1.97
C GLY A 93 -15.04 4.69 -2.28
N SER A 94 -16.26 4.83 -2.81
CA SER A 94 -16.82 6.10 -3.28
C SER A 94 -17.01 7.18 -2.20
N LYS A 95 -17.02 6.77 -0.93
CA LYS A 95 -17.08 7.70 0.23
C LYS A 95 -15.69 8.12 0.73
N ILE A 96 -14.62 7.50 0.22
CA ILE A 96 -13.26 7.63 0.74
C ILE A 96 -12.34 8.19 -0.33
N LEU A 97 -12.51 7.76 -1.58
CA LEU A 97 -11.70 8.08 -2.74
C LEU A 97 -12.56 8.69 -3.84
N SER A 98 -11.99 9.62 -4.59
CA SER A 98 -12.62 10.17 -5.80
C SER A 98 -12.73 9.10 -6.90
N LYS A 99 -13.55 9.36 -7.92
CA LYS A 99 -13.67 8.48 -9.09
C LYS A 99 -12.32 8.26 -9.77
N TYR A 100 -11.53 9.34 -9.95
CA TYR A 100 -10.19 9.26 -10.52
C TYR A 100 -9.27 8.35 -9.70
N GLU A 101 -9.24 8.48 -8.37
CA GLU A 101 -8.40 7.68 -7.49
C GLU A 101 -8.81 6.20 -7.51
N LEU A 102 -10.12 5.91 -7.53
CA LEU A 102 -10.62 4.55 -7.67
C LEU A 102 -10.20 3.88 -8.98
N GLU A 103 -10.23 4.63 -10.09
CA GLU A 103 -9.84 4.12 -11.40
C GLU A 103 -8.31 4.00 -11.51
N ARG A 104 -7.58 5.04 -11.13
CA ARG A 104 -6.12 5.07 -11.25
C ARG A 104 -5.43 4.05 -10.36
N TYR A 105 -5.84 3.95 -9.10
CA TYR A 105 -5.21 3.10 -8.09
C TYR A 105 -5.91 1.75 -7.92
N HIS A 106 -6.76 1.37 -8.83
CA HIS A 106 -7.56 0.16 -8.71
C HIS A 106 -6.70 -1.10 -8.50
N ARG A 107 -5.50 -1.20 -9.08
CA ARG A 107 -4.58 -2.33 -8.89
C ARG A 107 -3.99 -2.36 -7.48
N ASN A 108 -3.64 -1.21 -6.93
CA ASN A 108 -3.19 -1.09 -5.55
C ASN A 108 -4.31 -1.49 -4.57
N ILE A 109 -5.54 -1.01 -4.82
CA ILE A 109 -6.71 -1.35 -4.02
C ILE A 109 -6.98 -2.86 -4.06
N ASN A 110 -6.81 -3.51 -5.22
CA ASN A 110 -6.90 -4.95 -5.33
C ASN A 110 -5.82 -5.68 -4.52
N PHE A 111 -4.59 -5.16 -4.50
CA PHE A 111 -3.53 -5.67 -3.64
C PHE A 111 -3.90 -5.50 -2.16
N PHE A 112 -4.40 -4.35 -1.75
CA PHE A 112 -4.86 -4.12 -0.38
C PHE A 112 -6.05 -4.99 0.03
N SER A 113 -6.82 -5.51 -0.92
CA SER A 113 -7.88 -6.45 -0.59
C SER A 113 -7.36 -7.74 0.05
N SER A 114 -6.10 -8.12 -0.19
CA SER A 114 -5.45 -9.26 0.48
C SER A 114 -5.34 -9.08 2.00
N TYR A 115 -5.33 -7.84 2.47
CA TYR A 115 -5.25 -7.48 3.89
C TYR A 115 -6.60 -7.09 4.49
N ALA A 116 -7.63 -6.92 3.66
CA ALA A 116 -8.97 -6.54 4.13
C ALA A 116 -9.62 -7.70 4.89
N THR A 117 -10.45 -7.33 5.87
CA THR A 117 -11.31 -8.21 6.66
C THR A 117 -12.74 -7.66 6.66
N LEU A 118 -13.63 -8.19 7.48
CA LEU A 118 -14.97 -7.58 7.68
C LEU A 118 -14.90 -6.20 8.35
N SER A 119 -13.80 -5.88 9.05
CA SER A 119 -13.60 -4.61 9.75
C SER A 119 -12.56 -3.70 9.09
N GLU A 120 -11.66 -4.26 8.28
CA GLU A 120 -10.57 -3.53 7.63
C GLU A 120 -10.88 -3.23 6.16
N ASN A 121 -10.90 -1.94 5.85
CA ASN A 121 -11.30 -1.44 4.54
C ASN A 121 -10.09 -1.19 3.64
N LYS A 122 -9.98 -1.91 2.53
CA LYS A 122 -8.91 -1.76 1.52
C LYS A 122 -8.75 -0.33 0.98
N TYR A 123 -9.83 0.43 0.90
CA TYR A 123 -9.77 1.82 0.42
C TYR A 123 -9.10 2.77 1.40
N ILE A 124 -9.15 2.47 2.70
CA ILE A 124 -8.42 3.23 3.74
C ILE A 124 -6.91 3.09 3.55
N SER A 125 -6.43 1.91 3.14
CA SER A 125 -5.01 1.71 2.86
C SER A 125 -4.52 2.60 1.72
N GLN A 126 -5.29 2.68 0.62
CA GLN A 126 -4.97 3.60 -0.48
C GLN A 126 -5.09 5.07 -0.04
N LYS A 127 -6.09 5.40 0.78
CA LYS A 127 -6.24 6.77 1.32
C LYS A 127 -5.04 7.17 2.18
N LYS A 128 -4.50 6.26 2.99
CA LYS A 128 -3.27 6.51 3.76
C LYS A 128 -2.08 6.87 2.86
N LEU A 129 -1.92 6.21 1.71
CA LEU A 129 -0.88 6.56 0.74
C LEU A 129 -1.11 7.96 0.17
N ILE A 130 -2.34 8.28 -0.21
CA ILE A 130 -2.70 9.62 -0.76
C ILE A 130 -2.50 10.73 0.28
N ASP A 131 -2.71 10.44 1.54
CA ASP A 131 -2.51 11.43 2.63
C ASP A 131 -1.05 11.51 3.10
N SER A 132 -0.19 10.59 2.67
CA SER A 132 1.21 10.53 3.10
C SER A 132 2.08 11.57 2.40
N LYS A 133 3.12 12.00 3.14
CA LYS A 133 4.16 12.94 2.69
C LYS A 133 5.52 12.26 2.78
N ILE A 134 6.17 12.05 1.64
CA ILE A 134 7.46 11.35 1.59
C ILE A 134 8.55 12.28 1.06
N GLY A 135 9.63 12.38 1.84
CA GLY A 135 10.86 13.05 1.44
C GLY A 135 11.81 12.08 0.73
N ILE A 136 12.54 12.56 -0.27
CA ILE A 136 13.60 11.80 -0.94
C ILE A 136 14.85 12.66 -1.13
N ILE A 137 16.02 12.14 -0.78
CA ILE A 137 17.31 12.79 -1.01
C ILE A 137 18.04 12.04 -2.12
N GLY A 138 18.19 12.70 -3.27
CA GLY A 138 18.83 12.19 -4.48
C GLY A 138 17.87 11.65 -5.52
N LEU A 139 18.00 12.15 -6.76
CA LEU A 139 17.25 11.69 -7.94
C LEU A 139 18.18 11.06 -8.97
N GLY A 140 19.21 10.34 -8.48
CA GLY A 140 20.16 9.59 -9.28
C GLY A 140 19.61 8.23 -9.76
N GLY A 141 20.48 7.20 -9.80
CA GLY A 141 20.12 5.85 -10.27
C GLY A 141 18.89 5.29 -9.57
N LEU A 142 18.97 5.06 -8.26
CA LEU A 142 17.84 4.53 -7.48
C LEU A 142 16.69 5.54 -7.35
N GLY A 143 17.02 6.83 -7.09
CA GLY A 143 16.01 7.86 -6.91
C GLY A 143 15.11 8.05 -8.13
N SER A 144 15.63 7.88 -9.35
CA SER A 144 14.85 7.99 -10.58
C SER A 144 13.80 6.88 -10.75
N HIS A 145 14.04 5.69 -10.21
CA HIS A 145 13.06 4.60 -10.18
C HIS A 145 12.04 4.82 -9.05
N ILE A 146 12.54 5.04 -7.83
CA ILE A 146 11.70 5.20 -6.64
C ILE A 146 10.69 6.33 -6.79
N ILE A 147 11.06 7.46 -7.43
CA ILE A 147 10.13 8.58 -7.60
C ILE A 147 8.93 8.21 -8.50
N TYR A 148 9.14 7.41 -9.55
CA TYR A 148 8.05 6.90 -10.37
C TYR A 148 7.18 5.90 -9.60
N ASP A 149 7.79 5.03 -8.80
CA ASP A 149 7.06 4.07 -7.97
C ASP A 149 6.17 4.79 -6.95
N LEU A 150 6.72 5.78 -6.23
CA LEU A 150 5.94 6.60 -5.28
C LEU A 150 4.79 7.34 -5.96
N ALA A 151 5.05 7.91 -7.13
CA ALA A 151 4.02 8.58 -7.92
C ALA A 151 2.97 7.60 -8.47
N GLY A 152 3.37 6.38 -8.82
CA GLY A 152 2.47 5.30 -9.25
C GLY A 152 1.60 4.77 -8.11
N LEU A 153 2.16 4.66 -6.90
CA LEU A 153 1.42 4.28 -5.69
C LEU A 153 0.42 5.36 -5.24
N GLY A 154 0.60 6.60 -5.71
CA GLY A 154 -0.29 7.70 -5.37
C GLY A 154 0.03 8.35 -4.02
N ILE A 155 1.32 8.47 -3.67
CA ILE A 155 1.73 9.29 -2.53
C ILE A 155 1.34 10.74 -2.80
N GLY A 156 0.54 11.34 -1.89
CA GLY A 156 -0.07 12.64 -2.17
C GLY A 156 0.89 13.82 -2.17
N GLU A 157 1.92 13.80 -1.32
CA GLU A 157 2.98 14.81 -1.31
C GLU A 157 4.36 14.17 -1.33
N ILE A 158 5.16 14.52 -2.33
CA ILE A 158 6.55 14.07 -2.45
C ILE A 158 7.44 15.30 -2.58
N LYS A 159 8.49 15.36 -1.78
CA LYS A 159 9.51 16.39 -1.85
C LYS A 159 10.88 15.77 -2.04
N ALA A 160 11.58 16.18 -3.08
CA ALA A 160 12.95 15.76 -3.33
C ALA A 160 13.96 16.86 -3.01
N VAL A 161 15.18 16.48 -2.66
CA VAL A 161 16.36 17.37 -2.65
C VAL A 161 17.34 16.83 -3.68
N GLU A 162 17.66 17.66 -4.68
CA GLU A 162 18.57 17.33 -5.79
C GLU A 162 19.21 18.61 -6.31
N PHE A 163 20.50 18.57 -6.65
CA PHE A 163 21.23 19.76 -7.10
C PHE A 163 22.03 19.56 -8.38
N ASP A 164 22.14 18.32 -8.87
CA ASP A 164 22.95 18.01 -10.04
C ASP A 164 22.28 18.42 -11.36
N VAL A 165 23.11 18.48 -12.39
CA VAL A 165 22.67 18.54 -13.78
C VAL A 165 22.73 17.15 -14.42
N VAL A 166 21.98 16.96 -15.49
CA VAL A 166 22.00 15.70 -16.25
C VAL A 166 23.30 15.59 -17.02
N ASP A 167 24.01 14.49 -16.86
CA ASP A 167 25.22 14.14 -17.59
C ASP A 167 24.99 12.88 -18.44
N ILE A 168 25.69 12.75 -19.56
CA ILE A 168 25.58 11.61 -20.47
C ILE A 168 25.82 10.28 -19.75
N SER A 169 26.73 10.24 -18.78
CA SER A 169 27.02 9.06 -17.96
C SER A 169 25.87 8.63 -17.05
N ASN A 170 24.86 9.48 -16.88
CA ASN A 170 23.68 9.16 -16.09
C ASN A 170 22.70 8.25 -16.84
N LEU A 171 22.66 8.36 -18.16
CA LEU A 171 21.61 7.78 -19.01
C LEU A 171 21.63 6.24 -19.08
N ASN A 172 22.67 5.61 -18.58
CA ASN A 172 22.76 4.15 -18.48
C ASN A 172 21.93 3.56 -17.32
N ARG A 173 21.46 4.38 -16.35
CA ARG A 173 20.76 3.90 -15.15
C ARG A 173 19.73 4.87 -14.55
N GLN A 174 19.70 6.13 -14.98
CA GLN A 174 18.79 7.15 -14.45
C GLN A 174 17.63 7.36 -15.42
N ILE A 175 16.55 6.56 -15.27
CA ILE A 175 15.43 6.50 -16.21
C ILE A 175 14.57 7.77 -16.27
N LEU A 176 14.77 8.68 -15.32
CA LEU A 176 14.02 9.94 -15.26
C LEU A 176 14.48 10.92 -16.37
N TYR A 177 15.67 10.72 -16.92
CA TYR A 177 16.33 11.62 -17.88
C TYR A 177 16.57 10.96 -19.23
N ASN A 178 16.58 11.76 -20.29
CA ASN A 178 16.89 11.30 -21.63
C ASN A 178 18.01 12.14 -22.27
N PHE A 179 18.35 11.86 -23.53
CA PHE A 179 19.43 12.50 -24.25
C PHE A 179 19.25 14.02 -24.38
N ASP A 180 18.01 14.49 -24.59
CA ASP A 180 17.70 15.91 -24.76
C ASP A 180 17.77 16.70 -23.44
N ASP A 181 17.92 16.00 -22.32
CA ASP A 181 18.00 16.60 -20.99
C ASP A 181 19.46 16.88 -20.54
N ILE A 182 20.47 16.46 -21.32
CA ILE A 182 21.88 16.67 -21.00
C ILE A 182 22.16 18.14 -20.77
N GLY A 183 22.83 18.46 -19.64
CA GLY A 183 23.15 19.81 -19.22
C GLY A 183 22.03 20.58 -18.51
N LYS A 184 20.80 20.04 -18.45
CA LYS A 184 19.69 20.65 -17.73
C LYS A 184 19.69 20.23 -16.24
N SER A 185 19.06 21.04 -15.39
CA SER A 185 18.86 20.72 -13.97
C SER A 185 18.03 19.44 -13.83
N LYS A 186 18.53 18.47 -13.05
CA LYS A 186 17.79 17.26 -12.69
C LYS A 186 16.48 17.58 -11.98
N ALA A 187 16.50 18.59 -11.11
CA ALA A 187 15.33 19.05 -10.37
C ALA A 187 14.22 19.55 -11.31
N SER A 188 14.56 20.33 -12.34
CA SER A 188 13.57 20.85 -13.28
C SER A 188 12.95 19.76 -14.13
N ILE A 189 13.77 18.83 -14.64
CA ILE A 189 13.30 17.69 -15.44
C ILE A 189 12.43 16.76 -14.61
N ALA A 190 12.84 16.46 -13.37
CA ALA A 190 12.06 15.63 -12.45
C ALA A 190 10.66 16.21 -12.22
N LYS A 191 10.54 17.52 -11.95
CA LYS A 191 9.24 18.19 -11.79
C LYS A 191 8.35 17.99 -13.02
N GLN A 192 8.89 18.20 -14.20
CA GLN A 192 8.14 18.03 -15.46
C GLN A 192 7.68 16.57 -15.63
N ARG A 193 8.59 15.59 -15.52
CA ARG A 193 8.29 14.17 -15.76
C ARG A 193 7.26 13.62 -14.78
N ILE A 194 7.37 13.97 -13.49
CA ILE A 194 6.43 13.49 -12.48
C ILE A 194 5.06 14.16 -12.65
N TYR A 195 5.00 15.43 -13.03
CA TYR A 195 3.74 16.08 -13.38
C TYR A 195 3.06 15.42 -14.60
N GLU A 196 3.81 15.13 -15.65
CA GLU A 196 3.31 14.40 -16.82
C GLU A 196 2.81 13.00 -16.46
N PHE A 197 3.50 12.31 -15.55
CA PHE A 197 3.14 10.96 -15.12
C PHE A 197 1.92 10.93 -14.18
N ASN A 198 1.85 11.83 -13.19
CA ASN A 198 0.75 11.91 -12.25
C ASN A 198 0.50 13.36 -11.77
N PRO A 199 -0.35 14.12 -12.48
CA PRO A 199 -0.57 15.54 -12.16
C PRO A 199 -1.36 15.78 -10.87
N GLN A 200 -1.89 14.73 -10.22
CA GLN A 200 -2.68 14.86 -8.99
C GLN A 200 -1.83 14.87 -7.73
N ILE A 201 -0.57 14.44 -7.79
CA ILE A 201 0.32 14.49 -6.63
C ILE A 201 1.03 15.84 -6.52
N LYS A 202 1.25 16.27 -5.30
CA LYS A 202 2.08 17.45 -5.02
C LYS A 202 3.55 17.05 -5.02
N PHE A 203 4.25 17.28 -6.14
CA PHE A 203 5.68 17.01 -6.24
C PHE A 203 6.49 18.31 -6.26
N THR A 204 7.46 18.42 -5.35
CA THR A 204 8.38 19.55 -5.27
C THR A 204 9.83 19.08 -5.21
N VAL A 205 10.75 19.88 -5.74
CA VAL A 205 12.19 19.62 -5.63
C VAL A 205 12.89 20.88 -5.13
N GLU A 206 13.65 20.75 -4.04
CA GLU A 206 14.60 21.75 -3.61
C GLU A 206 15.93 21.53 -4.31
N GLU A 207 16.35 22.54 -5.07
CA GLU A 207 17.63 22.52 -5.77
C GLU A 207 18.74 23.03 -4.85
N LYS A 208 19.17 22.18 -3.91
CA LYS A 208 20.22 22.51 -2.94
C LYS A 208 21.06 21.29 -2.55
N LYS A 209 22.27 21.56 -2.07
CA LYS A 209 23.13 20.56 -1.41
C LYS A 209 22.79 20.48 0.06
N ILE A 210 22.74 19.27 0.60
CA ILE A 210 22.71 19.03 2.04
C ILE A 210 24.13 19.17 2.60
N ASN A 211 24.32 20.07 3.56
CA ASN A 211 25.59 20.34 4.20
C ASN A 211 25.55 20.13 5.73
N SER A 212 24.37 19.93 6.31
CA SER A 212 24.15 19.73 7.74
C SER A 212 22.89 18.89 8.02
N SER A 213 22.72 18.45 9.27
CA SER A 213 21.47 17.82 9.72
C SER A 213 20.31 18.84 9.77
N GLU A 214 20.63 20.11 10.01
CA GLU A 214 19.66 21.20 10.03
C GLU A 214 19.03 21.41 8.66
N ASP A 215 19.80 21.35 7.58
CA ASP A 215 19.28 21.39 6.21
C ASP A 215 18.22 20.31 5.95
N VAL A 216 18.46 19.10 6.47
CA VAL A 216 17.51 17.98 6.33
C VAL A 216 16.25 18.23 7.15
N VAL A 217 16.42 18.69 8.41
CA VAL A 217 15.28 19.02 9.29
C VAL A 217 14.40 20.10 8.67
N GLU A 218 15.02 21.16 8.13
CA GLU A 218 14.31 22.27 7.48
C GLU A 218 13.53 21.78 6.24
N SER A 219 14.17 20.97 5.39
CA SER A 219 13.55 20.49 4.17
C SER A 219 12.37 19.55 4.43
N PHE A 220 12.44 18.72 5.48
CA PHE A 220 11.49 17.61 5.65
C PHE A 220 10.66 17.68 6.94
N ARG A 221 10.59 18.85 7.58
CA ARG A 221 9.67 19.04 8.72
C ARG A 221 8.22 18.81 8.30
N GLY A 222 7.51 17.93 9.03
CA GLY A 222 6.11 17.58 8.75
C GLY A 222 5.92 16.55 7.65
N PHE A 223 7.00 15.85 7.25
CA PHE A 223 6.94 14.66 6.42
C PHE A 223 6.83 13.41 7.28
N ASP A 224 6.22 12.36 6.72
CA ASP A 224 5.94 11.11 7.43
C ASP A 224 7.08 10.10 7.32
N CYS A 225 7.94 10.25 6.30
CA CYS A 225 9.02 9.32 6.01
C CYS A 225 10.08 10.00 5.16
N LEU A 226 11.34 9.56 5.28
CA LEU A 226 12.46 10.00 4.44
C LEU A 226 13.13 8.82 3.75
N ILE A 227 13.47 8.99 2.48
CA ILE A 227 14.23 8.04 1.67
C ILE A 227 15.58 8.66 1.32
N LEU A 228 16.67 8.00 1.68
CA LEU A 228 18.02 8.39 1.32
C LEU A 228 18.58 7.47 0.23
N VAL A 229 18.80 8.03 -0.96
CA VAL A 229 19.37 7.33 -2.13
C VAL A 229 20.47 8.14 -2.81
N ALA A 230 21.00 9.13 -2.10
CA ALA A 230 22.22 9.85 -2.47
C ALA A 230 23.40 9.31 -1.67
N ASP A 231 24.59 9.30 -2.28
CA ASP A 231 25.82 8.74 -1.72
C ASP A 231 26.88 9.81 -1.39
N ARG A 232 26.64 11.07 -1.71
CA ARG A 232 27.64 12.14 -1.51
C ARG A 232 27.11 13.29 -0.67
N PRO A 233 27.95 13.82 0.25
CA PRO A 233 29.29 13.34 0.61
C PRO A 233 29.20 12.03 1.41
N LYS A 234 30.04 11.02 1.03
CA LYS A 234 30.11 9.72 1.73
C LYS A 234 30.19 9.92 3.24
N ILE A 235 29.57 9.04 4.04
CA ILE A 235 29.55 9.04 5.51
C ILE A 235 28.87 10.28 6.10
N LYS A 236 29.25 11.50 5.71
CA LYS A 236 28.70 12.74 6.30
C LYS A 236 27.20 12.85 6.04
N LEU A 237 26.77 12.60 4.79
CA LEU A 237 25.35 12.71 4.43
C LEU A 237 24.50 11.73 5.25
N ALA A 238 24.92 10.46 5.35
CA ALA A 238 24.21 9.48 6.15
C ALA A 238 24.11 9.87 7.64
N ARG A 239 25.19 10.44 8.21
CA ARG A 239 25.19 10.95 9.60
C ARG A 239 24.22 12.11 9.78
N TRP A 240 24.25 13.13 8.91
CA TRP A 240 23.36 14.27 8.96
C TRP A 240 21.91 13.85 8.83
N VAL A 241 21.61 12.92 7.90
CA VAL A 241 20.27 12.37 7.74
C VAL A 241 19.83 11.61 8.98
N ASN A 242 20.69 10.74 9.55
CA ASN A 242 20.38 10.01 10.78
C ASN A 242 20.12 10.96 11.96
N GLU A 243 20.91 12.00 12.16
CA GLU A 243 20.69 13.02 13.18
C GLU A 243 19.35 13.74 12.98
N ALA A 244 19.04 14.06 11.73
CA ALA A 244 17.79 14.76 11.38
C ALA A 244 16.54 13.91 11.61
N ILE A 245 16.53 12.63 11.21
CA ILE A 245 15.36 11.76 11.37
C ILE A 245 15.05 11.47 12.84
N VAL A 246 16.08 11.42 13.70
CA VAL A 246 15.89 11.33 15.15
C VAL A 246 15.20 12.59 15.68
N LYS A 247 15.62 13.79 15.24
CA LYS A 247 14.98 15.06 15.62
C LYS A 247 13.55 15.17 15.09
N LEU A 248 13.29 14.66 13.86
CA LEU A 248 11.98 14.68 13.21
C LEU A 248 11.04 13.56 13.72
N ASN A 249 11.61 12.52 14.33
CA ASN A 249 10.90 11.32 14.79
C ASN A 249 10.12 10.64 13.66
N ILE A 250 10.78 10.42 12.52
CA ILE A 250 10.20 9.77 11.33
C ILE A 250 11.06 8.59 10.88
N PRO A 251 10.49 7.57 10.22
CA PRO A 251 11.24 6.47 9.64
C PRO A 251 12.16 6.91 8.50
N LEU A 252 13.28 6.21 8.36
CA LEU A 252 14.24 6.36 7.28
C LEU A 252 14.39 5.06 6.50
N PHE A 253 14.28 5.14 5.18
CA PHE A 253 14.68 4.09 4.26
C PHE A 253 15.97 4.50 3.56
N CYS A 254 16.99 3.65 3.63
CA CYS A 254 18.27 3.86 2.94
C CYS A 254 18.48 2.76 1.91
N ALA A 255 18.89 3.16 0.71
CA ALA A 255 19.35 2.23 -0.32
C ALA A 255 20.58 2.79 -1.02
N GLY A 256 21.54 1.92 -1.30
CA GLY A 256 22.77 2.27 -1.99
C GLY A 256 23.42 1.04 -2.59
N LEU A 257 24.20 1.24 -3.66
CA LEU A 257 25.07 0.21 -4.21
C LEU A 257 26.46 0.46 -3.67
N GLU A 258 27.01 -0.48 -2.89
CA GLU A 258 28.44 -0.48 -2.57
C GLU A 258 29.18 -1.10 -3.77
N ALA A 259 30.00 -0.28 -4.42
CA ALA A 259 31.01 -0.81 -5.32
C ALA A 259 32.11 -1.46 -4.47
N GLN A 260 32.30 -2.76 -4.64
CA GLN A 260 33.46 -3.49 -4.13
C GLN A 260 34.70 -3.07 -4.89
#